data_adbdd4b02dba3294b0b173dfd4ca03b7
#
_entry.id   adbdd4b02dba3294b0b173dfd4ca03b7
#
_cell.length_a   1.000
_cell.length_b   1.000
_cell.length_c   1.000
_cell.angle_alpha   90.00
_cell.angle_beta   90.00
_cell.angle_gamma   90.00
#
_symmetry.space_group_name_H-M   'P 1'
#
loop_
_entity.id
_entity.type
_entity.pdbx_description
1 polymer ?
#
loop_
_entity_poly.entity_id
_entity_poly.type
_entity_poly.pdbx_seq_one_letter_code
_entity_poly.pdbx_strand_id
1 'polypeptide(L)'
;MALVTTTEMFKKAYNGGYAVGAFNVNNMEIVQGITEACREEKSPVILQVSKGARAYANHTYLVKLVEAAVLECPEIPIALHLDHGDSFETCKSCIDGGFTSVMIDASSKSFEENIEITKRVVEYAHDHGVVVEAELGSLAGIEDEVNVSAEAASYTRPEEVEEFVTRTGCDSLAIAIGTSHGAYKFTPEQCTVNEQGILVPPALRFDVLEEVTKRLPGFPIVLHGSSSVPQDYVAMVNSNGGKMPNAIGVPEEQLRKAAALSVCKINIDSDLRLAMTGTVRKYFNEHPDHFDPRQYLKPARSNIKEIVRHKLIHVLGCAGKA
;
A
#
# COMPACT_ATOMS: atom_id res chain seq x y z
N MET A 1 -7.59 -22.14 2.86
CA MET A 1 -6.24 -21.97 3.46
C MET A 1 -6.35 -21.04 4.66
N ALA A 2 -5.33 -20.98 5.52
CA ALA A 2 -5.24 -19.95 6.56
C ALA A 2 -4.56 -18.70 5.98
N LEU A 3 -4.60 -17.59 6.69
CA LEU A 3 -3.75 -16.42 6.41
C LEU A 3 -2.28 -16.85 6.39
N VAL A 4 -1.48 -16.23 5.52
CA VAL A 4 -0.04 -16.51 5.38
C VAL A 4 0.78 -15.28 5.78
N THR A 5 2.05 -15.48 6.14
CA THR A 5 3.01 -14.37 6.26
C THR A 5 3.45 -13.89 4.88
N THR A 6 4.13 -12.76 4.80
CA THR A 6 4.64 -12.23 3.53
C THR A 6 5.95 -12.90 3.07
N THR A 7 6.59 -13.74 3.89
CA THR A 7 7.90 -14.33 3.64
C THR A 7 8.02 -15.00 2.27
N GLU A 8 7.17 -16.01 2.00
CA GLU A 8 7.23 -16.72 0.71
C GLU A 8 6.69 -15.87 -0.45
N MET A 9 5.74 -14.96 -0.19
CA MET A 9 5.27 -14.01 -1.19
C MET A 9 6.42 -13.11 -1.67
N PHE A 10 7.19 -12.54 -0.76
CA PHE A 10 8.29 -11.63 -1.07
C PHE A 10 9.47 -12.34 -1.72
N LYS A 11 9.79 -13.55 -1.27
CA LYS A 11 10.81 -14.38 -1.92
C LYS A 11 10.49 -14.68 -3.38
N LYS A 12 9.23 -15.05 -3.66
CA LYS A 12 8.74 -15.26 -5.04
C LYS A 12 8.75 -13.96 -5.84
N ALA A 13 8.32 -12.86 -5.22
CA ALA A 13 8.27 -11.53 -5.85
C ALA A 13 9.67 -11.04 -6.26
N TYR A 14 10.62 -11.09 -5.34
CA TYR A 14 12.01 -10.73 -5.59
C TYR A 14 12.61 -11.51 -6.75
N ASN A 15 12.50 -12.84 -6.71
CA ASN A 15 13.05 -13.72 -7.74
C ASN A 15 12.31 -13.61 -9.08
N GLY A 16 11.05 -13.22 -9.05
CA GLY A 16 10.19 -13.11 -10.23
C GLY A 16 10.13 -11.72 -10.87
N GLY A 17 10.75 -10.70 -10.26
CA GLY A 17 10.74 -9.32 -10.74
C GLY A 17 9.33 -8.72 -10.80
N TYR A 18 8.52 -8.97 -9.75
CA TYR A 18 7.19 -8.40 -9.57
C TYR A 18 6.99 -7.94 -8.12
N ALA A 19 5.96 -7.16 -7.87
CA ALA A 19 5.57 -6.77 -6.51
C ALA A 19 4.19 -7.34 -6.15
N VAL A 20 3.99 -7.67 -4.88
CA VAL A 20 2.66 -7.99 -4.33
C VAL A 20 1.94 -6.68 -4.00
N GLY A 21 0.69 -6.57 -4.42
CA GLY A 21 -0.15 -5.42 -4.07
C GLY A 21 -0.58 -5.48 -2.61
N ALA A 22 -0.32 -4.39 -1.88
CA ALA A 22 -0.82 -4.17 -0.55
C ALA A 22 -1.91 -3.09 -0.61
N PHE A 23 -3.15 -3.54 -0.42
CA PHE A 23 -4.33 -2.70 -0.60
C PHE A 23 -4.98 -2.39 0.75
N ASN A 24 -5.20 -1.09 1.04
CA ASN A 24 -5.86 -0.66 2.26
C ASN A 24 -7.34 -1.02 2.25
N VAL A 25 -7.82 -1.61 3.36
CA VAL A 25 -9.20 -2.04 3.53
C VAL A 25 -9.83 -1.41 4.75
N ASN A 26 -11.08 -0.95 4.61
CA ASN A 26 -11.86 -0.35 5.69
C ASN A 26 -13.35 -0.71 5.65
N ASN A 27 -13.82 -1.42 4.63
CA ASN A 27 -15.21 -1.87 4.51
C ASN A 27 -15.31 -3.15 3.66
N MET A 28 -16.51 -3.73 3.60
CA MET A 28 -16.79 -4.98 2.91
C MET A 28 -16.58 -4.88 1.39
N GLU A 29 -17.05 -3.80 0.77
CA GLU A 29 -17.03 -3.63 -0.69
C GLU A 29 -15.60 -3.53 -1.24
N ILE A 30 -14.71 -2.87 -0.49
CA ILE A 30 -13.29 -2.78 -0.83
C ILE A 30 -12.63 -4.16 -0.72
N VAL A 31 -12.85 -4.89 0.40
CA VAL A 31 -12.32 -6.25 0.57
C VAL A 31 -12.77 -7.16 -0.56
N GLN A 32 -14.08 -7.14 -0.89
CA GLN A 32 -14.63 -7.97 -1.95
C GLN A 32 -14.09 -7.62 -3.33
N GLY A 33 -14.02 -6.32 -3.67
CA GLY A 33 -13.48 -5.88 -4.97
C GLY A 33 -12.04 -6.29 -5.17
N ILE A 34 -11.19 -6.15 -4.13
CA ILE A 34 -9.79 -6.57 -4.17
C ILE A 34 -9.68 -8.09 -4.34
N THR A 35 -10.35 -8.85 -3.48
CA THR A 35 -10.17 -10.32 -3.45
C THR A 35 -10.77 -11.02 -4.66
N GLU A 36 -11.87 -10.49 -5.23
CA GLU A 36 -12.40 -10.95 -6.51
C GLU A 36 -11.41 -10.75 -7.65
N ALA A 37 -10.79 -9.58 -7.75
CA ALA A 37 -9.75 -9.31 -8.74
C ALA A 37 -8.56 -10.26 -8.58
N CYS A 38 -8.06 -10.42 -7.34
CA CYS A 38 -6.91 -11.28 -7.06
C CYS A 38 -7.21 -12.76 -7.34
N ARG A 39 -8.43 -13.22 -7.05
CA ARG A 39 -8.88 -14.59 -7.39
C ARG A 39 -8.93 -14.81 -8.89
N GLU A 40 -9.55 -13.90 -9.65
CA GLU A 40 -9.66 -13.99 -11.10
C GLU A 40 -8.29 -13.99 -11.78
N GLU A 41 -7.38 -13.14 -11.33
CA GLU A 41 -6.02 -13.03 -11.86
C GLU A 41 -5.03 -14.01 -11.22
N LYS A 42 -5.46 -14.88 -10.30
CA LYS A 42 -4.59 -15.84 -9.58
C LYS A 42 -3.36 -15.14 -8.98
N SER A 43 -3.60 -14.07 -8.23
CA SER A 43 -2.56 -13.21 -7.66
C SER A 43 -2.50 -13.35 -6.14
N PRO A 44 -1.30 -13.35 -5.53
CA PRO A 44 -1.18 -13.13 -4.10
C PRO A 44 -1.62 -11.71 -3.74
N VAL A 45 -2.05 -11.50 -2.48
CA VAL A 45 -2.49 -10.19 -2.01
C VAL A 45 -2.17 -9.95 -0.54
N ILE A 46 -1.87 -8.70 -0.22
CA ILE A 46 -1.77 -8.20 1.15
C ILE A 46 -2.98 -7.28 1.38
N LEU A 47 -3.86 -7.66 2.31
CA LEU A 47 -4.92 -6.80 2.81
C LEU A 47 -4.37 -6.04 4.01
N GLN A 48 -4.19 -4.74 3.86
CA GLN A 48 -3.57 -3.93 4.90
C GLN A 48 -4.56 -3.01 5.59
N VAL A 49 -4.35 -2.82 6.89
CA VAL A 49 -5.24 -2.10 7.78
C VAL A 49 -4.44 -1.08 8.57
N SER A 50 -4.75 0.20 8.39
CA SER A 50 -4.18 1.29 9.18
C SER A 50 -4.83 1.39 10.56
N LYS A 51 -4.21 2.17 11.45
CA LYS A 51 -4.79 2.53 12.74
C LYS A 51 -6.15 3.23 12.57
N GLY A 52 -6.26 4.15 11.58
CA GLY A 52 -7.50 4.85 11.25
C GLY A 52 -8.59 3.92 10.76
N ALA A 53 -8.27 2.96 9.90
CA ALA A 53 -9.23 1.94 9.47
C ALA A 53 -9.73 1.09 10.65
N ARG A 54 -8.83 0.72 11.60
CA ARG A 54 -9.20 0.00 12.82
C ARG A 54 -10.11 0.83 13.74
N ALA A 55 -9.87 2.12 13.85
CA ALA A 55 -10.72 3.01 14.64
C ALA A 55 -12.10 3.19 14.00
N TYR A 56 -12.15 3.30 12.66
CA TYR A 56 -13.40 3.44 11.90
C TYR A 56 -14.26 2.18 11.91
N ALA A 57 -13.72 1.06 11.46
CA ALA A 57 -14.50 -0.17 11.22
C ALA A 57 -14.46 -1.16 12.41
N ASN A 58 -13.63 -0.91 13.43
CA ASN A 58 -13.29 -1.79 14.52
C ASN A 58 -12.44 -3.01 14.10
N HIS A 59 -11.47 -3.34 14.96
CA HIS A 59 -10.51 -4.43 14.73
C HIS A 59 -11.19 -5.78 14.40
N THR A 60 -12.19 -6.17 15.21
CA THR A 60 -12.87 -7.45 15.05
C THR A 60 -13.59 -7.57 13.71
N TYR A 61 -14.28 -6.51 13.26
CA TYR A 61 -14.97 -6.53 11.97
C TYR A 61 -13.98 -6.69 10.81
N LEU A 62 -12.86 -5.97 10.85
CA LEU A 62 -11.84 -6.07 9.79
C LEU A 62 -11.20 -7.45 9.73
N VAL A 63 -10.82 -8.02 10.88
CA VAL A 63 -10.28 -9.38 10.96
C VAL A 63 -11.29 -10.39 10.39
N LYS A 64 -12.57 -10.30 10.76
CA LYS A 64 -13.62 -11.21 10.27
C LYS A 64 -13.93 -11.02 8.78
N LEU A 65 -13.83 -9.80 8.24
CA LEU A 65 -13.95 -9.56 6.80
C LEU A 65 -12.79 -10.22 6.03
N VAL A 66 -11.58 -10.13 6.57
CA VAL A 66 -10.40 -10.78 5.96
C VAL A 66 -10.47 -12.31 6.11
N GLU A 67 -10.91 -12.84 7.24
CA GLU A 67 -11.17 -14.27 7.40
C GLU A 67 -12.22 -14.78 6.39
N ALA A 68 -13.30 -14.01 6.17
CA ALA A 68 -14.29 -14.33 5.16
C ALA A 68 -13.68 -14.34 3.75
N ALA A 69 -12.82 -13.37 3.43
CA ALA A 69 -12.10 -13.34 2.15
C ALA A 69 -11.22 -14.59 1.94
N VAL A 70 -10.52 -15.05 2.99
CA VAL A 70 -9.72 -16.30 2.95
C VAL A 70 -10.59 -17.53 2.68
N LEU A 71 -11.78 -17.58 3.25
CA LEU A 71 -12.73 -18.69 3.02
C LEU A 71 -13.29 -18.69 1.59
N GLU A 72 -13.58 -17.49 1.05
CA GLU A 72 -14.13 -17.33 -0.31
C GLU A 72 -13.07 -17.49 -1.41
N CYS A 73 -11.80 -17.27 -1.09
CA CYS A 73 -10.68 -17.28 -2.04
C CYS A 73 -9.54 -18.22 -1.57
N PRO A 74 -9.81 -19.51 -1.31
CA PRO A 74 -8.82 -20.44 -0.73
C PRO A 74 -7.64 -20.75 -1.66
N GLU A 75 -7.75 -20.42 -2.95
CA GLU A 75 -6.75 -20.68 -3.98
C GLU A 75 -5.63 -19.63 -4.06
N ILE A 76 -5.81 -18.47 -3.43
CA ILE A 76 -4.80 -17.42 -3.44
C ILE A 76 -4.22 -17.18 -2.03
N PRO A 77 -2.91 -16.90 -1.91
CA PRO A 77 -2.32 -16.52 -0.63
C PRO A 77 -2.72 -15.10 -0.25
N ILE A 78 -3.24 -14.94 0.98
CA ILE A 78 -3.68 -13.67 1.56
C ILE A 78 -2.91 -13.44 2.86
N ALA A 79 -2.26 -12.28 3.01
CA ALA A 79 -1.68 -11.81 4.27
C ALA A 79 -2.52 -10.66 4.84
N LEU A 80 -2.69 -10.63 6.15
CA LEU A 80 -3.29 -9.52 6.89
C LEU A 80 -2.16 -8.72 7.53
N HIS A 81 -2.06 -7.44 7.16
CA HIS A 81 -0.94 -6.58 7.51
C HIS A 81 -1.40 -5.31 8.24
N LEU A 82 -0.70 -4.94 9.32
CA LEU A 82 -0.81 -3.60 9.93
C LEU A 82 0.02 -2.61 9.13
N ASP A 83 -0.63 -1.57 8.62
CA ASP A 83 -0.03 -0.47 7.89
C ASP A 83 0.27 0.70 8.85
N HIS A 84 1.49 1.22 8.87
CA HIS A 84 1.97 2.29 9.75
C HIS A 84 1.61 2.13 11.24
N GLY A 85 2.12 1.09 11.87
CA GLY A 85 2.04 0.95 13.33
C GLY A 85 2.86 2.03 14.02
N ASP A 86 2.22 2.83 14.86
CA ASP A 86 2.82 4.00 15.53
C ASP A 86 3.53 3.67 16.85
N SER A 87 3.39 2.45 17.35
CA SER A 87 3.93 2.01 18.62
C SER A 87 4.03 0.50 18.75
N PHE A 88 4.85 0.04 19.68
CA PHE A 88 4.91 -1.37 20.05
C PHE A 88 3.54 -1.91 20.46
N GLU A 89 2.77 -1.15 21.22
CA GLU A 89 1.44 -1.53 21.71
C GLU A 89 0.44 -1.73 20.58
N THR A 90 0.50 -0.90 19.54
CA THR A 90 -0.32 -1.05 18.33
C THR A 90 0.06 -2.32 17.57
N CYS A 91 1.36 -2.55 17.33
CA CYS A 91 1.85 -3.77 16.68
C CYS A 91 1.47 -5.02 17.48
N LYS A 92 1.72 -5.01 18.80
CA LYS A 92 1.34 -6.10 19.71
C LYS A 92 -0.15 -6.42 19.64
N SER A 93 -1.01 -5.40 19.69
CA SER A 93 -2.47 -5.57 19.61
C SER A 93 -2.91 -6.21 18.28
N CYS A 94 -2.21 -5.92 17.17
CA CYS A 94 -2.49 -6.53 15.88
C CYS A 94 -1.99 -7.97 15.82
N ILE A 95 -0.80 -8.26 16.33
CA ILE A 95 -0.23 -9.60 16.42
C ILE A 95 -1.15 -10.52 17.25
N ASP A 96 -1.52 -10.09 18.46
CA ASP A 96 -2.44 -10.81 19.34
C ASP A 96 -3.84 -10.98 18.71
N GLY A 97 -4.23 -10.07 17.81
CA GLY A 97 -5.48 -10.07 17.08
C GLY A 97 -5.50 -10.86 15.78
N GLY A 98 -4.42 -11.60 15.46
CA GLY A 98 -4.38 -12.52 14.32
C GLY A 98 -3.81 -11.95 13.02
N PHE A 99 -3.12 -10.82 13.08
CA PHE A 99 -2.36 -10.31 11.92
C PHE A 99 -1.14 -11.20 11.67
N THR A 100 -0.83 -11.44 10.41
CA THR A 100 0.32 -12.27 9.99
C THR A 100 1.54 -11.45 9.60
N SER A 101 1.37 -10.14 9.51
CA SER A 101 2.42 -9.16 9.20
C SER A 101 2.09 -7.83 9.87
N VAL A 102 3.10 -7.14 10.39
CA VAL A 102 2.93 -5.79 10.95
C VAL A 102 4.05 -4.87 10.46
N MET A 103 3.73 -3.61 10.27
CA MET A 103 4.73 -2.56 10.09
C MET A 103 4.86 -1.74 11.36
N ILE A 104 6.08 -1.46 11.77
CA ILE A 104 6.43 -0.43 12.74
C ILE A 104 7.06 0.75 12.02
N ASP A 105 6.41 1.91 12.13
CA ASP A 105 6.93 3.16 11.58
C ASP A 105 7.52 4.03 12.70
N ALA A 106 8.83 3.97 12.83
CA ALA A 106 9.61 4.84 13.70
C ALA A 106 10.55 5.76 12.90
N SER A 107 10.27 5.99 11.60
CA SER A 107 11.07 6.80 10.68
C SER A 107 11.23 8.26 11.10
N SER A 108 10.30 8.78 11.92
CA SER A 108 10.35 10.12 12.51
C SER A 108 11.32 10.26 13.70
N LYS A 109 11.90 9.15 14.17
CA LYS A 109 12.84 9.11 15.29
C LYS A 109 14.29 9.19 14.79
N SER A 110 15.23 9.30 15.72
CA SER A 110 16.64 9.14 15.38
C SER A 110 16.92 7.70 14.90
N PHE A 111 18.00 7.50 14.16
CA PHE A 111 18.40 6.18 13.65
C PHE A 111 18.50 5.14 14.77
N GLU A 112 19.12 5.47 15.89
CA GLU A 112 19.26 4.58 17.04
C GLU A 112 17.92 4.26 17.71
N GLU A 113 17.06 5.25 17.91
CA GLU A 113 15.72 5.03 18.46
C GLU A 113 14.85 4.18 17.54
N ASN A 114 14.94 4.40 16.21
CA ASN A 114 14.23 3.59 15.23
C ASN A 114 14.68 2.12 15.33
N ILE A 115 15.98 1.86 15.43
CA ILE A 115 16.51 0.51 15.63
C ILE A 115 15.97 -0.13 16.90
N GLU A 116 16.01 0.59 18.04
CA GLU A 116 15.55 0.05 19.33
C GLU A 116 14.05 -0.30 19.31
N ILE A 117 13.22 0.60 18.78
CA ILE A 117 11.77 0.40 18.66
C ILE A 117 11.47 -0.77 17.73
N THR A 118 12.09 -0.77 16.54
CA THR A 118 11.88 -1.81 15.54
C THR A 118 12.29 -3.19 16.07
N LYS A 119 13.47 -3.29 16.67
CA LYS A 119 13.98 -4.54 17.27
C LYS A 119 13.02 -5.12 18.31
N ARG A 120 12.49 -4.28 19.19
CA ARG A 120 11.50 -4.70 20.20
C ARG A 120 10.25 -5.30 19.57
N VAL A 121 9.76 -4.71 18.45
CA VAL A 121 8.61 -5.24 17.71
C VAL A 121 8.97 -6.56 17.04
N VAL A 122 10.14 -6.64 16.40
CA VAL A 122 10.64 -7.86 15.73
C VAL A 122 10.73 -9.03 16.70
N GLU A 123 11.35 -8.84 17.88
CA GLU A 123 11.45 -9.88 18.91
C GLU A 123 10.07 -10.42 19.29
N TYR A 124 9.11 -9.54 19.57
CA TYR A 124 7.75 -9.96 19.91
C TYR A 124 7.02 -10.66 18.75
N ALA A 125 7.12 -10.11 17.54
CA ALA A 125 6.44 -10.63 16.37
C ALA A 125 6.97 -12.02 15.98
N HIS A 126 8.30 -12.21 15.96
CA HIS A 126 8.92 -13.48 15.62
C HIS A 126 8.56 -14.60 16.62
N ASP A 127 8.47 -14.29 17.92
CA ASP A 127 7.99 -15.24 18.94
C ASP A 127 6.55 -15.72 18.69
N HIS A 128 5.76 -14.95 17.90
CA HIS A 128 4.40 -15.28 17.52
C HIS A 128 4.24 -15.74 16.06
N GLY A 129 5.35 -15.93 15.33
CA GLY A 129 5.34 -16.34 13.92
C GLY A 129 4.83 -15.27 12.95
N VAL A 130 4.91 -13.99 13.33
CA VAL A 130 4.50 -12.82 12.54
C VAL A 130 5.75 -12.11 12.01
N VAL A 131 5.68 -11.60 10.77
CA VAL A 131 6.77 -10.87 10.12
C VAL A 131 6.63 -9.38 10.29
N VAL A 132 7.77 -8.65 10.25
CA VAL A 132 7.84 -7.21 10.53
C VAL A 132 8.41 -6.45 9.35
N GLU A 133 7.68 -5.43 8.92
CA GLU A 133 8.15 -4.36 8.04
C GLU A 133 8.61 -3.18 8.89
N ALA A 134 9.71 -2.55 8.49
CA ALA A 134 10.21 -1.30 9.10
C ALA A 134 10.38 -0.21 8.03
N GLU A 135 10.70 1.02 8.43
CA GLU A 135 10.89 2.14 7.51
C GLU A 135 12.18 2.91 7.81
N LEU A 136 12.91 3.23 6.72
CA LEU A 136 14.03 4.17 6.71
C LEU A 136 13.83 5.27 5.66
N GLY A 137 14.16 6.50 6.05
CA GLY A 137 13.74 7.71 5.35
C GLY A 137 12.33 8.11 5.81
N SER A 138 11.84 9.23 5.36
CA SER A 138 10.53 9.76 5.76
C SER A 138 9.78 10.27 4.54
N LEU A 139 8.58 9.73 4.30
CA LEU A 139 7.75 10.15 3.19
C LEU A 139 6.91 11.38 3.57
N ALA A 140 6.86 12.37 2.66
CA ALA A 140 5.94 13.50 2.80
C ALA A 140 4.47 13.08 2.57
N GLY A 141 3.55 13.95 2.97
CA GLY A 141 2.12 13.83 2.66
C GLY A 141 1.26 13.45 3.85
N ILE A 142 -0.01 13.24 3.57
CA ILE A 142 -1.03 12.92 4.58
C ILE A 142 -1.70 11.61 4.19
N GLU A 143 -1.63 10.62 5.08
CA GLU A 143 -2.35 9.36 4.99
C GLU A 143 -2.77 8.93 6.40
N ASP A 144 -4.08 8.88 6.62
CA ASP A 144 -4.71 8.64 7.92
C ASP A 144 -4.08 9.53 9.03
N GLU A 145 -3.34 8.97 9.98
CA GLU A 145 -2.66 9.69 11.06
C GLU A 145 -1.25 10.19 10.69
N VAL A 146 -0.69 9.71 9.59
CA VAL A 146 0.64 10.13 9.11
C VAL A 146 0.51 11.48 8.43
N ASN A 147 1.21 12.49 8.94
CA ASN A 147 1.25 13.85 8.38
C ASN A 147 2.67 14.40 8.45
N VAL A 148 3.38 14.31 7.33
CA VAL A 148 4.77 14.75 7.20
C VAL A 148 4.86 15.88 6.19
N SER A 149 5.39 17.02 6.58
CA SER A 149 5.62 18.14 5.65
C SER A 149 6.72 17.79 4.63
N ALA A 150 6.70 18.46 3.49
CA ALA A 150 7.72 18.25 2.45
C ALA A 150 9.14 18.58 2.94
N GLU A 151 9.27 19.54 3.88
CA GLU A 151 10.55 19.93 4.46
C GLU A 151 11.07 18.90 5.47
N ALA A 152 10.19 18.14 6.11
CA ALA A 152 10.54 17.08 7.06
C ALA A 152 10.80 15.73 6.40
N ALA A 153 10.40 15.56 5.12
CA ALA A 153 10.66 14.35 4.36
C ALA A 153 12.15 14.18 4.02
N SER A 154 12.61 12.95 4.05
CA SER A 154 14.01 12.63 3.71
C SER A 154 14.10 11.33 2.92
N TYR A 155 14.94 11.33 1.88
CA TYR A 155 15.25 10.10 1.16
C TYR A 155 15.98 9.10 2.07
N THR A 156 15.78 7.83 1.82
CA THR A 156 16.57 6.78 2.47
C THR A 156 18.04 6.93 2.10
N ARG A 157 18.90 6.78 3.09
CA ARG A 157 20.36 6.78 2.93
C ARG A 157 20.84 5.34 2.75
N PRO A 158 21.30 4.96 1.53
CA PRO A 158 21.65 3.57 1.25
C PRO A 158 22.73 3.01 2.16
N GLU A 159 23.62 3.85 2.68
CA GLU A 159 24.69 3.47 3.61
C GLU A 159 24.21 2.98 4.97
N GLU A 160 22.99 3.31 5.37
CA GLU A 160 22.39 2.94 6.66
C GLU A 160 21.60 1.62 6.62
N VAL A 161 21.21 1.13 5.42
CA VAL A 161 20.25 0.02 5.32
C VAL A 161 20.80 -1.32 5.82
N GLU A 162 22.09 -1.62 5.57
CA GLU A 162 22.71 -2.88 6.00
C GLU A 162 22.80 -2.95 7.53
N GLU A 163 23.23 -1.86 8.16
CA GLU A 163 23.29 -1.76 9.62
C GLU A 163 21.92 -1.88 10.24
N PHE A 164 20.94 -1.14 9.70
CA PHE A 164 19.57 -1.15 10.19
C PHE A 164 18.96 -2.54 10.16
N VAL A 165 18.97 -3.21 8.99
CA VAL A 165 18.41 -4.56 8.83
C VAL A 165 19.13 -5.56 9.72
N THR A 166 20.47 -5.50 9.82
CA THR A 166 21.26 -6.42 10.65
C THR A 166 20.94 -6.24 12.13
N ARG A 167 20.79 -5.01 12.60
CA ARG A 167 20.56 -4.71 14.03
C ARG A 167 19.12 -4.92 14.46
N THR A 168 18.16 -4.71 13.55
CA THR A 168 16.72 -4.86 13.86
C THR A 168 16.22 -6.28 13.62
N GLY A 169 16.73 -6.96 12.60
CA GLY A 169 16.22 -8.26 12.15
C GLY A 169 14.83 -8.18 11.48
N CYS A 170 14.41 -7.02 10.97
CA CYS A 170 13.15 -6.88 10.25
C CYS A 170 13.13 -7.72 8.96
N ASP A 171 11.93 -8.10 8.49
CA ASP A 171 11.74 -9.01 7.37
C ASP A 171 11.59 -8.30 6.02
N SER A 172 11.26 -7.01 6.05
CA SER A 172 11.19 -6.12 4.87
C SER A 172 11.42 -4.68 5.28
N LEU A 173 11.81 -3.84 4.31
CA LEU A 173 12.14 -2.44 4.56
C LEU A 173 11.43 -1.51 3.58
N ALA A 174 10.61 -0.63 4.10
CA ALA A 174 10.08 0.50 3.36
C ALA A 174 11.16 1.58 3.22
N ILE A 175 11.30 2.10 1.98
CA ILE A 175 12.28 3.13 1.66
C ILE A 175 11.62 4.35 1.00
N ALA A 176 12.17 5.52 1.27
CA ALA A 176 11.75 6.78 0.68
C ALA A 176 12.62 7.10 -0.56
N ILE A 177 12.01 7.02 -1.74
CA ILE A 177 12.67 7.30 -3.04
C ILE A 177 11.92 8.36 -3.86
N GLY A 178 11.07 9.17 -3.22
CA GLY A 178 10.33 10.25 -3.87
C GLY A 178 8.84 9.97 -4.06
N THR A 179 8.31 8.92 -3.47
CA THR A 179 6.87 8.73 -3.31
C THR A 179 6.35 9.58 -2.13
N SER A 180 5.04 9.79 -2.08
CA SER A 180 4.39 10.61 -1.05
C SER A 180 3.00 10.07 -0.72
N HIS A 181 2.54 10.24 0.51
CA HIS A 181 1.22 9.81 0.95
C HIS A 181 0.09 10.64 0.36
N GLY A 182 -1.14 10.09 0.32
CA GLY A 182 -2.35 10.77 -0.15
C GLY A 182 -2.48 10.86 -1.68
N ALA A 183 -3.43 11.66 -2.14
CA ALA A 183 -3.75 11.83 -3.56
C ALA A 183 -3.04 13.04 -4.21
N TYR A 184 -2.37 13.86 -3.44
CA TYR A 184 -1.62 15.05 -3.87
C TYR A 184 -0.14 14.83 -3.65
N LYS A 185 0.43 13.85 -4.38
CA LYS A 185 1.82 13.42 -4.18
C LYS A 185 2.83 14.41 -4.71
N PHE A 186 2.44 15.17 -5.72
CA PHE A 186 3.29 16.17 -6.37
C PHE A 186 2.49 17.46 -6.56
N THR A 187 3.15 18.61 -6.40
CA THR A 187 2.57 19.90 -6.79
C THR A 187 2.78 20.14 -8.28
N PRO A 188 1.94 20.96 -8.94
CA PRO A 188 2.15 21.30 -10.36
C PRO A 188 3.53 21.90 -10.65
N GLU A 189 4.12 22.63 -9.70
CA GLU A 189 5.45 23.24 -9.81
C GLU A 189 6.58 22.20 -9.79
N GLN A 190 6.35 21.03 -9.20
CA GLN A 190 7.30 19.91 -9.23
C GLN A 190 7.23 19.10 -10.54
N CYS A 191 6.15 19.26 -11.30
CA CYS A 191 5.92 18.53 -12.53
C CYS A 191 6.42 19.29 -13.74
N THR A 192 6.82 18.54 -14.78
CA THR A 192 6.99 19.08 -16.15
C THR A 192 5.68 18.92 -16.92
N VAL A 193 5.53 19.66 -18.01
CA VAL A 193 4.36 19.52 -18.89
C VAL A 193 4.81 18.86 -20.19
N ASN A 194 4.19 17.73 -20.56
CA ASN A 194 4.50 17.06 -21.82
C ASN A 194 3.84 17.75 -23.04
N GLU A 195 4.11 17.24 -24.24
CA GLU A 195 3.57 17.78 -25.49
C GLU A 195 2.03 17.78 -25.57
N GLN A 196 1.36 16.91 -24.78
CA GLN A 196 -0.10 16.83 -24.68
C GLN A 196 -0.66 17.76 -23.59
N GLY A 197 0.16 18.56 -22.91
CA GLY A 197 -0.27 19.45 -21.82
C GLY A 197 -0.54 18.73 -20.48
N ILE A 198 -0.07 17.47 -20.33
CA ILE A 198 -0.25 16.67 -19.12
C ILE A 198 0.92 16.92 -18.17
N LEU A 199 0.60 17.07 -16.88
CA LEU A 199 1.60 17.17 -15.81
C LEU A 199 2.31 15.81 -15.62
N VAL A 200 3.62 15.82 -15.73
CA VAL A 200 4.49 14.64 -15.57
C VAL A 200 5.31 14.83 -14.29
N PRO A 201 5.11 13.98 -13.28
CA PRO A 201 5.88 14.02 -12.04
C PRO A 201 7.37 13.75 -12.27
N PRO A 202 8.24 14.17 -11.33
CA PRO A 202 9.66 13.81 -11.37
C PRO A 202 9.87 12.30 -11.28
N ALA A 203 11.01 11.85 -11.79
CA ALA A 203 11.40 10.45 -11.66
C ALA A 203 11.68 10.10 -10.18
N LEU A 204 11.29 8.89 -9.79
CA LEU A 204 11.70 8.33 -8.51
C LEU A 204 13.24 8.16 -8.48
N ARG A 205 13.82 8.22 -7.30
CA ARG A 205 15.25 8.05 -7.05
C ARG A 205 15.66 6.59 -7.21
N PHE A 206 15.66 6.13 -8.47
CA PHE A 206 16.10 4.77 -8.80
C PHE A 206 17.56 4.51 -8.45
N ASP A 207 18.40 5.56 -8.44
CA ASP A 207 19.77 5.48 -7.96
C ASP A 207 19.85 5.01 -6.50
N VAL A 208 18.95 5.49 -5.63
CA VAL A 208 18.81 5.02 -4.24
C VAL A 208 18.36 3.56 -4.21
N LEU A 209 17.30 3.20 -4.95
CA LEU A 209 16.79 1.83 -5.00
C LEU A 209 17.85 0.84 -5.51
N GLU A 210 18.58 1.18 -6.56
CA GLU A 210 19.64 0.34 -7.13
C GLU A 210 20.79 0.13 -6.14
N GLU A 211 21.21 1.17 -5.41
CA GLU A 211 22.26 1.04 -4.39
C GLU A 211 21.76 0.25 -3.17
N VAL A 212 20.51 0.43 -2.72
CA VAL A 212 19.90 -0.39 -1.66
C VAL A 212 19.84 -1.86 -2.09
N THR A 213 19.38 -2.14 -3.32
CA THR A 213 19.33 -3.51 -3.87
C THR A 213 20.70 -4.18 -3.89
N LYS A 214 21.74 -3.43 -4.22
CA LYS A 214 23.12 -3.94 -4.25
C LYS A 214 23.64 -4.25 -2.84
N ARG A 215 23.30 -3.45 -1.84
CA ARG A 215 23.70 -3.63 -0.44
C ARG A 215 22.95 -4.74 0.26
N LEU A 216 21.68 -4.92 -0.08
CA LEU A 216 20.78 -5.92 0.50
C LEU A 216 20.28 -6.90 -0.57
N PRO A 217 21.17 -7.73 -1.17
CA PRO A 217 20.77 -8.67 -2.21
C PRO A 217 19.81 -9.73 -1.66
N GLY A 218 18.66 -9.90 -2.30
CA GLY A 218 17.62 -10.86 -1.88
C GLY A 218 16.69 -10.34 -0.78
N PHE A 219 16.91 -9.14 -0.24
CA PHE A 219 16.08 -8.57 0.81
C PHE A 219 14.89 -7.80 0.22
N PRO A 220 13.65 -8.03 0.76
CA PRO A 220 12.45 -7.40 0.23
C PRO A 220 12.38 -5.90 0.53
N ILE A 221 12.24 -5.09 -0.51
CA ILE A 221 12.02 -3.64 -0.39
C ILE A 221 10.54 -3.34 -0.61
N VAL A 222 10.05 -2.32 0.08
CA VAL A 222 8.66 -1.87 0.05
C VAL A 222 8.57 -0.40 -0.37
N LEU A 223 7.54 -0.06 -1.15
CA LEU A 223 7.20 1.32 -1.47
C LEU A 223 5.84 1.71 -0.90
N HIS A 224 5.87 2.70 -0.02
CA HIS A 224 4.70 3.44 0.46
C HIS A 224 4.37 4.64 -0.43
N GLY A 225 3.21 5.25 -0.23
CA GLY A 225 2.80 6.44 -0.97
C GLY A 225 2.73 6.24 -2.49
N SER A 226 2.39 5.04 -2.96
CA SER A 226 2.61 4.60 -4.35
C SER A 226 1.33 4.51 -5.20
N SER A 227 0.21 5.07 -4.75
CA SER A 227 -1.00 5.16 -5.59
C SER A 227 -0.73 6.01 -6.84
N SER A 228 -1.26 5.59 -7.99
CA SER A 228 -1.06 6.31 -9.26
C SER A 228 -2.06 7.45 -9.48
N VAL A 229 -3.10 7.54 -8.64
CA VAL A 229 -4.15 8.56 -8.72
C VAL A 229 -4.72 8.66 -10.14
N PRO A 230 -5.45 7.62 -10.61
CA PRO A 230 -5.90 7.55 -11.99
C PRO A 230 -6.76 8.74 -12.36
N GLN A 231 -6.37 9.48 -13.40
CA GLN A 231 -6.98 10.74 -13.77
C GLN A 231 -8.46 10.63 -14.19
N ASP A 232 -8.86 9.48 -14.73
CA ASP A 232 -10.27 9.20 -15.07
C ASP A 232 -11.18 9.22 -13.83
N TYR A 233 -10.69 8.68 -12.70
CA TYR A 233 -11.42 8.72 -11.44
C TYR A 233 -11.38 10.11 -10.79
N VAL A 234 -10.27 10.85 -10.92
CA VAL A 234 -10.21 12.26 -10.49
C VAL A 234 -11.23 13.09 -11.28
N ALA A 235 -11.28 12.91 -12.61
CA ALA A 235 -12.29 13.56 -13.47
C ALA A 235 -13.71 13.15 -13.09
N MET A 236 -13.95 11.87 -12.81
CA MET A 236 -15.24 11.35 -12.35
C MET A 236 -15.68 12.03 -11.04
N VAL A 237 -14.78 12.14 -10.05
CA VAL A 237 -15.06 12.86 -8.80
C VAL A 237 -15.40 14.31 -9.05
N ASN A 238 -14.58 15.03 -9.84
CA ASN A 238 -14.75 16.46 -10.10
C ASN A 238 -16.02 16.77 -10.91
N SER A 239 -16.34 15.96 -11.92
CA SER A 239 -17.56 16.13 -12.75
C SER A 239 -18.84 15.82 -12.00
N ASN A 240 -18.76 15.16 -10.85
CA ASN A 240 -19.91 14.75 -10.05
C ASN A 240 -19.93 15.45 -8.67
N GLY A 241 -19.62 16.75 -8.64
CA GLY A 241 -19.73 17.59 -7.44
C GLY A 241 -18.60 17.46 -6.44
N GLY A 242 -17.50 16.79 -6.81
CA GLY A 242 -16.26 16.77 -6.03
C GLY A 242 -15.37 17.96 -6.38
N LYS A 243 -14.28 18.10 -5.62
CA LYS A 243 -13.26 19.14 -5.85
C LYS A 243 -11.88 18.59 -5.51
N MET A 244 -11.23 18.02 -6.51
CA MET A 244 -9.86 17.49 -6.40
C MET A 244 -8.98 18.10 -7.52
N PRO A 245 -8.65 19.41 -7.43
CA PRO A 245 -7.77 20.02 -8.40
C PRO A 245 -6.34 19.51 -8.19
N ASN A 246 -5.64 19.26 -9.30
CA ASN A 246 -4.22 18.90 -9.28
C ASN A 246 -3.86 17.65 -8.44
N ALA A 247 -4.76 16.69 -8.30
CA ALA A 247 -4.46 15.41 -7.71
C ALA A 247 -3.56 14.63 -8.69
N ILE A 248 -2.30 14.37 -8.30
CA ILE A 248 -1.27 13.75 -9.14
C ILE A 248 -0.61 12.63 -8.35
N GLY A 249 -0.53 11.44 -8.94
CA GLY A 249 0.06 10.25 -8.35
C GLY A 249 1.39 9.83 -8.99
N VAL A 250 1.89 8.68 -8.58
CA VAL A 250 3.13 8.11 -9.14
C VAL A 250 2.84 7.46 -10.49
N PRO A 251 3.62 7.74 -11.55
CA PRO A 251 3.46 7.09 -12.84
C PRO A 251 3.61 5.57 -12.76
N GLU A 252 2.68 4.84 -13.38
CA GLU A 252 2.61 3.37 -13.28
C GLU A 252 3.84 2.67 -13.85
N GLU A 253 4.44 3.23 -14.90
CA GLU A 253 5.69 2.72 -15.47
C GLU A 253 6.87 2.79 -14.50
N GLN A 254 6.90 3.77 -13.61
CA GLN A 254 7.92 3.87 -12.57
C GLN A 254 7.71 2.80 -11.50
N LEU A 255 6.45 2.55 -11.10
CA LEU A 255 6.13 1.47 -10.17
C LEU A 255 6.47 0.10 -10.77
N ARG A 256 6.16 -0.12 -12.05
CA ARG A 256 6.52 -1.35 -12.75
C ARG A 256 8.04 -1.54 -12.83
N LYS A 257 8.79 -0.47 -13.08
CA LYS A 257 10.26 -0.50 -13.06
C LYS A 257 10.78 -0.86 -11.67
N ALA A 258 10.24 -0.26 -10.61
CA ALA A 258 10.64 -0.55 -9.23
C ALA A 258 10.37 -2.02 -8.86
N ALA A 259 9.19 -2.56 -9.22
CA ALA A 259 8.84 -3.95 -9.00
C ALA A 259 9.77 -4.94 -9.76
N ALA A 260 10.31 -4.54 -10.90
CA ALA A 260 11.26 -5.37 -11.66
C ALA A 260 12.68 -5.40 -11.05
N LEU A 261 12.96 -4.56 -10.05
CA LEU A 261 14.22 -4.56 -9.29
C LEU A 261 14.06 -5.37 -7.99
N SER A 262 13.95 -4.71 -6.86
CA SER A 262 13.88 -5.37 -5.53
C SER A 262 12.61 -5.04 -4.75
N VAL A 263 11.71 -4.24 -5.32
CA VAL A 263 10.45 -3.88 -4.65
C VAL A 263 9.49 -5.06 -4.70
N CYS A 264 9.23 -5.63 -3.52
CA CYS A 264 8.37 -6.81 -3.35
C CYS A 264 6.94 -6.48 -2.90
N LYS A 265 6.71 -5.26 -2.38
CA LYS A 265 5.40 -4.77 -1.94
C LYS A 265 5.21 -3.33 -2.39
N ILE A 266 4.03 -3.03 -2.91
CA ILE A 266 3.61 -1.67 -3.28
C ILE A 266 2.27 -1.36 -2.63
N ASN A 267 2.23 -0.28 -1.83
CA ASN A 267 1.03 0.18 -1.14
C ASN A 267 0.11 0.98 -2.07
N ILE A 268 -1.17 0.60 -2.10
CA ILE A 268 -2.19 1.23 -2.92
C ILE A 268 -3.45 1.47 -2.08
N ASP A 269 -3.78 2.73 -1.84
CA ASP A 269 -4.97 3.16 -1.09
C ASP A 269 -5.79 4.20 -1.87
N SER A 270 -5.21 5.36 -2.18
CA SER A 270 -5.92 6.49 -2.82
C SER A 270 -6.66 6.10 -4.09
N ASP A 271 -6.13 5.14 -4.87
CA ASP A 271 -6.75 4.66 -6.11
C ASP A 271 -8.10 3.99 -5.83
N LEU A 272 -8.18 3.20 -4.75
CA LEU A 272 -9.42 2.53 -4.34
C LEU A 272 -10.45 3.52 -3.78
N ARG A 273 -9.98 4.48 -2.97
CA ARG A 273 -10.82 5.57 -2.45
C ARG A 273 -11.43 6.41 -3.58
N LEU A 274 -10.63 6.72 -4.61
CA LEU A 274 -11.09 7.44 -5.80
C LEU A 274 -12.12 6.64 -6.60
N ALA A 275 -11.85 5.35 -6.84
CA ALA A 275 -12.77 4.48 -7.56
C ALA A 275 -14.12 4.39 -6.85
N MET A 276 -14.13 4.18 -5.54
CA MET A 276 -15.36 4.15 -4.76
C MET A 276 -16.08 5.48 -4.78
N THR A 277 -15.40 6.56 -4.39
CA THR A 277 -16.01 7.90 -4.24
C THR A 277 -16.53 8.43 -5.56
N GLY A 278 -15.76 8.30 -6.64
CA GLY A 278 -16.13 8.74 -7.97
C GLY A 278 -17.38 8.01 -8.47
N THR A 279 -17.40 6.68 -8.31
CA THR A 279 -18.54 5.87 -8.73
C THR A 279 -19.81 6.18 -7.95
N VAL A 280 -19.73 6.31 -6.64
CA VAL A 280 -20.89 6.64 -5.80
C VAL A 280 -21.43 8.03 -6.13
N ARG A 281 -20.55 9.04 -6.31
CA ARG A 281 -20.97 10.38 -6.73
C ARG A 281 -21.66 10.39 -8.09
N LYS A 282 -21.06 9.72 -9.08
CA LYS A 282 -21.64 9.58 -10.42
C LYS A 282 -23.00 8.90 -10.33
N TYR A 283 -23.11 7.81 -9.57
CA TYR A 283 -24.35 7.08 -9.41
C TYR A 283 -25.49 7.96 -8.88
N PHE A 284 -25.25 8.75 -7.84
CA PHE A 284 -26.27 9.64 -7.27
C PHE A 284 -26.68 10.78 -8.22
N ASN A 285 -25.76 11.26 -9.07
CA ASN A 285 -26.11 12.23 -10.10
C ASN A 285 -27.00 11.62 -11.20
N GLU A 286 -26.75 10.37 -11.59
CA GLU A 286 -27.51 9.69 -12.64
C GLU A 286 -28.83 9.10 -12.13
N HIS A 287 -28.92 8.80 -10.82
CA HIS A 287 -30.07 8.16 -10.18
C HIS A 287 -30.43 8.86 -8.85
N PRO A 288 -30.92 10.10 -8.90
CA PRO A 288 -31.15 10.92 -7.70
C PRO A 288 -32.26 10.38 -6.78
N ASP A 289 -33.12 9.50 -7.27
CA ASP A 289 -34.20 8.85 -6.54
C ASP A 289 -33.79 7.50 -5.91
N HIS A 290 -32.58 7.00 -6.21
CA HIS A 290 -32.12 5.74 -5.65
C HIS A 290 -31.48 5.96 -4.26
N PHE A 291 -31.86 5.12 -3.29
CA PHE A 291 -31.42 5.20 -1.90
C PHE A 291 -31.02 3.85 -1.27
N ASP A 292 -31.14 2.73 -2.02
CA ASP A 292 -30.68 1.42 -1.54
C ASP A 292 -29.16 1.31 -1.67
N PRO A 293 -28.40 1.10 -0.56
CA PRO A 293 -26.95 0.95 -0.59
C PRO A 293 -26.43 -0.07 -1.61
N ARG A 294 -27.16 -1.15 -1.83
CA ARG A 294 -26.80 -2.18 -2.80
C ARG A 294 -26.73 -1.65 -4.24
N GLN A 295 -27.52 -0.63 -4.56
CA GLN A 295 -27.57 -0.04 -5.89
C GLN A 295 -26.33 0.78 -6.21
N TYR A 296 -25.82 1.58 -5.27
CA TYR A 296 -24.68 2.46 -5.50
C TYR A 296 -23.33 1.86 -5.04
N LEU A 297 -23.32 0.91 -4.10
CA LEU A 297 -22.10 0.24 -3.68
C LEU A 297 -21.69 -0.92 -4.61
N LYS A 298 -22.67 -1.57 -5.28
CA LYS A 298 -22.36 -2.63 -6.24
C LYS A 298 -21.49 -2.15 -7.42
N PRO A 299 -21.83 -1.07 -8.14
CA PRO A 299 -20.94 -0.53 -9.18
C PRO A 299 -19.61 0.00 -8.63
N ALA A 300 -19.58 0.54 -7.41
CA ALA A 300 -18.34 0.96 -6.76
C ALA A 300 -17.40 -0.24 -6.53
N ARG A 301 -17.91 -1.36 -6.01
CA ARG A 301 -17.17 -2.63 -5.87
C ARG A 301 -16.65 -3.14 -7.23
N SER A 302 -17.46 -3.06 -8.28
CA SER A 302 -17.04 -3.47 -9.63
C SER A 302 -15.87 -2.62 -10.15
N ASN A 303 -15.91 -1.31 -9.95
CA ASN A 303 -14.82 -0.42 -10.35
C ASN A 303 -13.55 -0.62 -9.51
N ILE A 304 -13.68 -0.93 -8.21
CA ILE A 304 -12.53 -1.33 -7.39
C ILE A 304 -11.91 -2.61 -7.96
N LYS A 305 -12.71 -3.61 -8.30
CA LYS A 305 -12.22 -4.84 -8.92
C LYS A 305 -11.44 -4.55 -10.20
N GLU A 306 -11.99 -3.73 -11.11
CA GLU A 306 -11.32 -3.44 -12.38
C GLU A 306 -10.01 -2.66 -12.20
N ILE A 307 -9.94 -1.70 -11.28
CA ILE A 307 -8.68 -0.99 -11.02
C ILE A 307 -7.64 -1.91 -10.38
N VAL A 308 -8.04 -2.80 -9.48
CA VAL A 308 -7.14 -3.79 -8.89
C VAL A 308 -6.63 -4.75 -9.98
N ARG A 309 -7.48 -5.30 -10.85
CA ARG A 309 -7.07 -6.12 -11.99
C ARG A 309 -6.02 -5.42 -12.86
N HIS A 310 -6.28 -4.17 -13.23
CA HIS A 310 -5.32 -3.36 -13.97
C HIS A 310 -3.96 -3.30 -13.26
N LYS A 311 -3.97 -3.02 -11.94
CA LYS A 311 -2.73 -2.97 -11.14
C LYS A 311 -1.98 -4.31 -11.12
N LEU A 312 -2.69 -5.42 -10.89
CA LEU A 312 -2.06 -6.75 -10.83
C LEU A 312 -1.35 -7.12 -12.15
N ILE A 313 -1.96 -6.78 -13.28
CA ILE A 313 -1.47 -7.14 -14.61
C ILE A 313 -0.36 -6.18 -15.07
N HIS A 314 -0.63 -4.88 -15.05
CA HIS A 314 0.19 -3.88 -15.76
C HIS A 314 1.22 -3.16 -14.88
N VAL A 315 0.95 -3.04 -13.57
CA VAL A 315 1.80 -2.28 -12.66
C VAL A 315 2.65 -3.19 -11.79
N LEU A 316 2.01 -4.12 -11.09
CA LEU A 316 2.66 -5.01 -10.13
C LEU A 316 3.31 -6.22 -10.81
N GLY A 317 2.69 -6.74 -11.88
CA GLY A 317 3.16 -7.92 -12.61
C GLY A 317 2.96 -9.22 -11.84
N CYS A 318 2.02 -9.25 -10.87
CA CYS A 318 1.77 -10.40 -9.99
C CYS A 318 0.58 -11.27 -10.43
N ALA A 319 -0.08 -10.97 -11.53
CA ALA A 319 -1.10 -11.85 -12.13
C ALA A 319 -0.49 -13.22 -12.47
N GLY A 320 -1.19 -14.32 -12.10
CA GLY A 320 -0.72 -15.69 -12.29
C GLY A 320 0.42 -16.11 -11.34
N LYS A 321 0.62 -15.42 -10.22
CA LYS A 321 1.72 -15.68 -9.25
C LYS A 321 1.25 -16.22 -7.89
N ALA A 322 0.00 -16.61 -7.74
CA ALA A 322 -0.54 -17.22 -6.53
C ALA A 322 0.13 -18.54 -6.14
#